data_809f836e80e9667a1fd09a83c502e5e1
#
_entry.id   809f836e80e9667a1fd09a83c502e5e1
#
_cell.length_a   1.000
_cell.length_b   1.000
_cell.length_c   1.000
_cell.angle_alpha   90.00
_cell.angle_beta   90.00
_cell.angle_gamma   90.00
#
_symmetry.space_group_name_H-M   'P 1'
#
loop_
_entity.id
_entity.type
_entity.pdbx_description
1 polymer ?
#
loop_
_entity_poly.entity_id
_entity_poly.type
_entity_poly.pdbx_seq_one_letter_code
_entity_poly.pdbx_strand_id
1 'polypeptide(L)'
;MPAKKSKKANGINPWMIVTFAVILVFAGLIAYDKSPTIHNGVNGVFGIDDGKFPIIPEIKVDVFTDKSIENPPVDIAEQLEEIETEFDLVVKINEIDVSTEDGLKSAKDFGLKTVPVIAFNDDVKETGFYDEAKDFLEKENGKYLLRLTPFKYLQLPSKDTGHSKGPANAPVTIIEYSSFSCPYCGKMKEPIYQLLEKYPNQIQYIYKQYNRGGIDPVLENAAECAAEQDKFWPFHDYIMDNQGTLAQVEPDEFLTNAANAAELDLTAFDTCADEMRYSDAVKEQTAEGFEFGVNGTPSFFINDQYIGGAVSYDTLEETVESFLN
;
A
#
# COMPACT_ATOMS: atom_id res chain seq x y z
N MET A 1 -40.51 -20.29 13.90
CA MET A 1 -39.98 -19.12 13.19
C MET A 1 -38.48 -19.31 13.08
N PRO A 2 -37.87 -19.44 11.89
CA PRO A 2 -36.43 -19.62 11.76
C PRO A 2 -35.71 -18.28 11.74
N ALA A 3 -34.62 -18.20 12.49
CA ALA A 3 -33.76 -17.02 12.61
C ALA A 3 -33.04 -16.68 11.30
N LYS A 4 -33.10 -15.42 10.89
CA LYS A 4 -32.33 -14.89 9.75
C LYS A 4 -30.83 -14.88 10.09
N LYS A 5 -30.05 -15.67 9.38
CA LYS A 5 -28.58 -15.56 9.38
C LYS A 5 -28.17 -14.25 8.70
N SER A 6 -27.54 -13.34 9.44
CA SER A 6 -26.87 -12.18 8.88
C SER A 6 -25.60 -12.64 8.14
N LYS A 7 -25.49 -12.28 6.87
CA LYS A 7 -24.26 -12.45 6.10
C LYS A 7 -23.23 -11.43 6.62
N LYS A 8 -22.14 -11.88 7.20
CA LYS A 8 -20.94 -11.07 7.44
C LYS A 8 -20.39 -10.60 6.10
N ALA A 9 -20.28 -9.29 5.93
CA ALA A 9 -19.55 -8.72 4.82
C ALA A 9 -18.04 -8.97 5.05
N ASN A 10 -17.43 -9.72 4.15
CA ASN A 10 -15.97 -9.85 4.09
C ASN A 10 -15.41 -8.48 3.71
N GLY A 11 -14.52 -7.95 4.53
CA GLY A 11 -13.81 -6.70 4.25
C GLY A 11 -12.98 -6.87 2.97
N ILE A 12 -13.35 -6.13 1.95
CA ILE A 12 -12.64 -6.05 0.67
C ILE A 12 -11.57 -4.97 0.84
N ASN A 13 -10.33 -5.29 0.47
CA ASN A 13 -9.18 -4.39 0.49
C ASN A 13 -9.47 -3.14 -0.39
N PRO A 14 -9.28 -1.90 0.09
CA PRO A 14 -9.55 -0.69 -0.68
C PRO A 14 -8.86 -0.62 -2.04
N TRP A 15 -7.67 -1.20 -2.17
CA TRP A 15 -6.93 -1.26 -3.44
C TRP A 15 -7.43 -2.33 -4.42
N MET A 16 -8.02 -3.41 -3.93
CA MET A 16 -8.84 -4.29 -4.79
C MET A 16 -10.10 -3.56 -5.26
N ILE A 17 -10.54 -2.53 -4.53
CA ILE A 17 -11.70 -1.72 -4.93
C ILE A 17 -11.32 -0.76 -6.07
N VAL A 18 -10.11 -0.20 -6.13
CA VAL A 18 -9.69 0.66 -7.25
C VAL A 18 -9.56 -0.15 -8.55
N THR A 19 -8.86 -1.27 -8.53
CA THR A 19 -8.84 -2.21 -9.68
C THR A 19 -10.17 -2.93 -9.90
N PHE A 20 -10.94 -3.21 -8.83
CA PHE A 20 -12.27 -3.83 -8.95
C PHE A 20 -13.42 -2.82 -9.12
N ALA A 21 -13.32 -1.57 -8.64
CA ALA A 21 -14.32 -0.56 -8.91
C ALA A 21 -14.24 -0.09 -10.36
N VAL A 22 -13.03 0.10 -10.89
CA VAL A 22 -12.82 0.29 -12.33
C VAL A 22 -13.36 -0.95 -13.08
N ILE A 23 -13.00 -2.19 -12.72
CA ILE A 23 -13.48 -3.42 -13.35
C ILE A 23 -14.99 -3.68 -13.11
N LEU A 24 -15.59 -3.32 -11.95
CA LEU A 24 -17.02 -3.56 -11.68
C LEU A 24 -17.91 -2.49 -12.32
N VAL A 25 -17.44 -1.26 -12.46
CA VAL A 25 -18.11 -0.26 -13.29
C VAL A 25 -18.11 -0.75 -14.75
N PHE A 26 -16.98 -1.23 -15.27
CA PHE A 26 -16.87 -1.85 -16.60
C PHE A 26 -17.71 -3.12 -16.76
N ALA A 27 -17.75 -4.03 -15.78
CA ALA A 27 -18.59 -5.25 -15.86
C ALA A 27 -20.08 -4.93 -15.78
N GLY A 28 -20.47 -3.86 -15.09
CA GLY A 28 -21.86 -3.36 -15.06
C GLY A 28 -22.29 -2.75 -16.39
N LEU A 29 -21.42 -1.98 -17.04
CA LEU A 29 -21.67 -1.32 -18.33
C LEU A 29 -21.68 -2.31 -19.49
N ILE A 30 -20.80 -3.31 -19.52
CA ILE A 30 -20.82 -4.38 -20.52
C ILE A 30 -22.13 -5.18 -20.48
N ALA A 31 -22.77 -5.31 -19.30
CA ALA A 31 -24.08 -5.94 -19.19
C ALA A 31 -25.24 -5.03 -19.67
N TYR A 32 -25.04 -3.70 -19.69
CA TYR A 32 -26.02 -2.72 -20.12
C TYR A 32 -26.02 -2.50 -21.66
N ASP A 33 -24.84 -2.61 -22.30
CA ASP A 33 -24.66 -2.34 -23.73
C ASP A 33 -25.10 -3.50 -24.69
N LYS A 34 -25.58 -4.62 -24.15
CA LYS A 34 -26.14 -5.71 -24.96
C LYS A 34 -27.66 -5.61 -25.23
N SER A 35 -28.28 -4.46 -24.92
CA SER A 35 -29.68 -4.22 -25.28
C SER A 35 -29.77 -3.45 -26.58
N PRO A 36 -30.38 -4.00 -27.66
CA PRO A 36 -30.40 -3.38 -29.01
C PRO A 36 -31.29 -2.15 -29.12
N THR A 37 -31.75 -1.56 -28.03
CA THR A 37 -32.84 -0.57 -28.06
C THR A 37 -32.36 0.89 -27.83
N ILE A 38 -31.08 1.16 -27.59
CA ILE A 38 -30.63 2.49 -27.22
C ILE A 38 -30.07 3.32 -28.37
N HIS A 39 -29.79 2.72 -29.53
CA HIS A 39 -29.21 3.46 -30.66
C HIS A 39 -30.15 4.43 -31.40
N ASN A 40 -31.43 4.53 -31.04
CA ASN A 40 -32.38 5.45 -31.65
C ASN A 40 -32.99 6.51 -30.71
N GLY A 41 -32.46 6.64 -29.47
CA GLY A 41 -33.04 7.52 -28.43
C GLY A 41 -32.22 8.74 -28.05
N VAL A 42 -30.97 8.87 -28.51
CA VAL A 42 -30.05 9.92 -28.01
C VAL A 42 -30.28 11.29 -28.66
N ASN A 43 -31.07 11.38 -29.74
CA ASN A 43 -31.41 12.66 -30.37
C ASN A 43 -32.48 13.49 -29.66
N GLY A 44 -32.97 13.07 -28.51
CA GLY A 44 -34.09 13.71 -27.82
C GLY A 44 -33.81 14.34 -26.44
N VAL A 45 -32.60 14.16 -25.87
CA VAL A 45 -32.32 14.63 -24.51
C VAL A 45 -31.38 15.85 -24.45
N PHE A 46 -30.60 16.10 -25.49
CA PHE A 46 -29.83 17.33 -25.58
C PHE A 46 -30.62 18.35 -26.38
N GLY A 47 -31.32 19.26 -25.69
CA GLY A 47 -31.85 20.46 -26.28
C GLY A 47 -30.70 21.22 -26.93
N ILE A 48 -30.59 21.08 -28.27
CA ILE A 48 -29.71 21.94 -29.08
C ILE A 48 -30.41 23.29 -29.15
N ASP A 49 -30.24 24.09 -28.15
CA ASP A 49 -30.60 25.51 -28.17
C ASP A 49 -29.32 26.26 -28.56
N ASP A 50 -29.37 26.99 -29.67
CA ASP A 50 -28.35 27.93 -30.18
C ASP A 50 -27.12 27.41 -30.93
N GLY A 51 -27.07 26.19 -31.45
CA GLY A 51 -26.00 25.76 -32.38
C GLY A 51 -24.60 25.67 -31.73
N LYS A 52 -24.51 25.58 -30.40
CA LYS A 52 -23.26 25.30 -29.67
C LYS A 52 -23.12 23.80 -29.50
N PHE A 53 -22.08 23.24 -30.11
CA PHE A 53 -21.64 21.87 -29.75
C PHE A 53 -21.30 21.82 -28.25
N PRO A 54 -21.61 20.74 -27.54
CA PRO A 54 -21.15 20.58 -26.18
C PRO A 54 -19.62 20.77 -26.16
N ILE A 55 -19.14 21.63 -25.25
CA ILE A 55 -17.70 21.82 -25.04
C ILE A 55 -17.25 20.59 -24.24
N ILE A 56 -16.51 19.70 -24.91
CA ILE A 56 -15.88 18.57 -24.23
C ILE A 56 -14.80 19.14 -23.30
N PRO A 57 -14.84 18.85 -21.98
CA PRO A 57 -13.83 19.35 -21.06
C PRO A 57 -12.42 18.88 -21.46
N GLU A 58 -11.45 19.78 -21.38
CA GLU A 58 -10.04 19.43 -21.55
C GLU A 58 -9.33 19.56 -20.20
N ILE A 59 -8.67 18.49 -19.75
CA ILE A 59 -7.86 18.48 -18.54
C ILE A 59 -6.39 18.24 -18.88
N LYS A 60 -5.49 18.77 -18.03
CA LYS A 60 -4.05 18.61 -18.20
C LYS A 60 -3.51 17.75 -17.07
N VAL A 61 -2.69 16.76 -17.44
CA VAL A 61 -2.06 15.85 -16.51
C VAL A 61 -0.56 15.80 -16.72
N ASP A 62 0.20 15.70 -15.62
CA ASP A 62 1.59 15.26 -15.69
C ASP A 62 1.62 13.76 -15.40
N VAL A 63 2.26 13.00 -16.26
CA VAL A 63 2.44 11.56 -16.14
C VAL A 63 3.90 11.28 -15.85
N PHE A 64 4.20 10.91 -14.62
CA PHE A 64 5.54 10.49 -14.21
C PHE A 64 5.67 8.98 -14.44
N THR A 65 6.59 8.59 -15.31
CA THR A 65 6.80 7.18 -15.69
C THR A 65 8.27 6.93 -16.02
N ASP A 66 8.67 5.66 -16.13
CA ASP A 66 10.00 5.25 -16.57
C ASP A 66 9.91 4.57 -17.95
N LYS A 67 10.33 5.27 -18.99
CA LYS A 67 10.31 4.77 -20.36
C LYS A 67 11.40 3.74 -20.69
N SER A 68 12.35 3.54 -19.78
CA SER A 68 13.37 2.50 -19.96
C SER A 68 12.85 1.10 -19.66
N ILE A 69 11.67 1.00 -19.01
CA ILE A 69 11.04 -0.27 -18.65
C ILE A 69 10.26 -0.79 -19.86
N GLU A 70 10.73 -1.89 -20.41
CA GLU A 70 10.02 -2.63 -21.46
C GLU A 70 8.87 -3.42 -20.85
N ASN A 71 7.64 -3.28 -21.39
CA ASN A 71 6.43 -3.95 -20.89
C ASN A 71 6.11 -3.66 -19.42
N PRO A 72 5.82 -2.39 -19.07
CA PRO A 72 5.43 -2.04 -17.70
C PRO A 72 4.15 -2.79 -17.30
N PRO A 73 3.98 -3.14 -16.01
CA PRO A 73 2.82 -3.90 -15.54
C PRO A 73 1.49 -3.13 -15.63
N VAL A 74 1.56 -1.82 -15.86
CA VAL A 74 0.39 -0.94 -16.03
C VAL A 74 0.56 -0.15 -17.32
N ASP A 75 -0.40 -0.25 -18.22
CA ASP A 75 -0.48 0.61 -19.40
C ASP A 75 -1.18 1.91 -19.04
N ILE A 76 -0.40 2.98 -18.92
CA ILE A 76 -0.91 4.30 -18.53
C ILE A 76 -1.74 4.92 -19.63
N ALA A 77 -1.38 4.66 -20.91
CA ALA A 77 -2.12 5.19 -22.03
C ALA A 77 -3.53 4.60 -22.11
N GLU A 78 -3.66 3.30 -21.88
CA GLU A 78 -4.95 2.61 -21.78
C GLU A 78 -5.80 3.19 -20.62
N GLN A 79 -5.20 3.42 -19.44
CA GLN A 79 -5.92 4.01 -18.29
C GLN A 79 -6.44 5.42 -18.61
N LEU A 80 -5.67 6.24 -19.30
CA LEU A 80 -6.09 7.60 -19.68
C LEU A 80 -7.14 7.59 -20.77
N GLU A 81 -7.05 6.69 -21.76
CA GLU A 81 -8.06 6.52 -22.82
C GLU A 81 -9.40 6.05 -22.22
N GLU A 82 -9.38 5.19 -21.20
CA GLU A 82 -10.57 4.78 -20.46
C GLU A 82 -11.23 5.98 -19.77
N ILE A 83 -10.45 6.83 -19.09
CA ILE A 83 -10.95 8.06 -18.44
C ILE A 83 -11.56 9.02 -19.49
N GLU A 84 -10.89 9.24 -20.63
CA GLU A 84 -11.41 10.06 -21.73
C GLU A 84 -12.76 9.55 -22.23
N THR A 85 -12.85 8.24 -22.44
CA THR A 85 -14.04 7.60 -23.02
C THR A 85 -15.22 7.57 -22.06
N GLU A 86 -14.96 7.25 -20.76
CA GLU A 86 -16.01 7.09 -19.77
C GLU A 86 -16.62 8.43 -19.34
N PHE A 87 -15.77 9.46 -19.23
CA PHE A 87 -16.19 10.77 -18.70
C PHE A 87 -16.38 11.84 -19.79
N ASP A 88 -16.31 11.48 -21.07
CA ASP A 88 -16.47 12.38 -22.21
C ASP A 88 -15.61 13.65 -22.09
N LEU A 89 -14.31 13.46 -21.91
CA LEU A 89 -13.31 14.52 -21.73
C LEU A 89 -12.07 14.27 -22.58
N VAL A 90 -11.21 15.30 -22.73
CA VAL A 90 -9.92 15.20 -23.41
C VAL A 90 -8.79 15.37 -22.41
N VAL A 91 -7.85 14.42 -22.39
CA VAL A 91 -6.66 14.47 -21.53
C VAL A 91 -5.46 14.99 -22.34
N LYS A 92 -4.87 16.08 -21.89
CA LYS A 92 -3.59 16.59 -22.41
C LYS A 92 -2.44 16.13 -21.53
N ILE A 93 -1.66 15.21 -22.05
CA ILE A 93 -0.58 14.55 -21.32
C ILE A 93 0.70 15.36 -21.46
N ASN A 94 1.31 15.71 -20.34
CA ASN A 94 2.71 16.11 -20.21
C ASN A 94 3.49 14.95 -19.58
N GLU A 95 4.22 14.22 -20.39
CA GLU A 95 4.93 13.02 -19.96
C GLU A 95 6.31 13.37 -19.41
N ILE A 96 6.60 12.89 -18.19
CA ILE A 96 7.85 13.13 -17.45
C ILE A 96 8.54 11.77 -17.27
N ASP A 97 9.61 11.57 -18.05
CA ASP A 97 10.37 10.32 -18.06
C ASP A 97 11.46 10.34 -16.97
N VAL A 98 11.26 9.58 -15.89
CA VAL A 98 12.19 9.49 -14.77
C VAL A 98 13.44 8.65 -15.07
N SER A 99 13.56 8.05 -16.24
CA SER A 99 14.83 7.45 -16.70
C SER A 99 15.86 8.52 -17.08
N THR A 100 15.40 9.77 -17.33
CA THR A 100 16.25 10.91 -17.61
C THR A 100 16.60 11.67 -16.32
N GLU A 101 17.73 12.39 -16.32
CA GLU A 101 18.17 13.19 -15.17
C GLU A 101 17.15 14.29 -14.81
N ASP A 102 16.62 15.00 -15.83
CA ASP A 102 15.65 16.07 -15.63
C ASP A 102 14.31 15.54 -15.12
N GLY A 103 13.82 14.41 -15.67
CA GLY A 103 12.57 13.79 -15.24
C GLY A 103 12.67 13.22 -13.84
N LEU A 104 13.80 12.56 -13.50
CA LEU A 104 14.06 12.08 -12.14
C LEU A 104 14.13 13.23 -11.14
N LYS A 105 14.80 14.33 -11.52
CA LYS A 105 14.86 15.53 -10.69
C LYS A 105 13.45 16.11 -10.48
N SER A 106 12.66 16.23 -11.55
CA SER A 106 11.28 16.74 -11.48
C SER A 106 10.40 15.89 -10.55
N ALA A 107 10.50 14.57 -10.64
CA ALA A 107 9.75 13.66 -9.76
C ALA A 107 10.16 13.80 -8.29
N LYS A 108 11.46 13.91 -8.00
CA LYS A 108 11.99 14.12 -6.64
C LYS A 108 11.63 15.51 -6.09
N ASP A 109 11.72 16.55 -6.89
CA ASP A 109 11.33 17.91 -6.50
C ASP A 109 9.82 17.99 -6.22
N PHE A 110 9.03 17.16 -6.90
CA PHE A 110 7.59 16.99 -6.65
C PHE A 110 7.31 16.19 -5.36
N GLY A 111 8.26 15.44 -4.83
CA GLY A 111 8.13 14.60 -3.63
C GLY A 111 7.74 13.16 -3.92
N LEU A 112 7.73 12.72 -5.20
CA LEU A 112 7.33 11.36 -5.54
C LEU A 112 8.36 10.33 -5.05
N LYS A 113 7.85 9.26 -4.47
CA LYS A 113 8.63 8.10 -3.98
C LYS A 113 8.61 6.94 -4.97
N THR A 114 7.56 6.87 -5.77
CA THR A 114 7.32 5.77 -6.73
C THR A 114 6.79 6.32 -8.05
N VAL A 115 6.90 5.53 -9.11
CA VAL A 115 6.21 5.74 -10.38
C VAL A 115 5.62 4.41 -10.86
N PRO A 116 4.50 4.43 -11.63
CA PRO A 116 3.89 5.58 -12.28
C PRO A 116 2.96 6.39 -11.36
N VAL A 117 2.82 7.68 -11.67
CA VAL A 117 1.87 8.58 -11.03
C VAL A 117 1.25 9.48 -12.09
N ILE A 118 -0.07 9.66 -12.04
CA ILE A 118 -0.79 10.64 -12.84
C ILE A 118 -1.17 11.81 -11.93
N ALA A 119 -0.70 13.00 -12.27
CA ALA A 119 -0.93 14.22 -11.48
C ALA A 119 -1.84 15.18 -12.26
N PHE A 120 -3.10 15.28 -11.83
CA PHE A 120 -4.11 16.14 -12.41
C PHE A 120 -3.99 17.57 -11.88
N ASN A 121 -4.23 18.54 -12.74
CA ASN A 121 -4.36 19.94 -12.33
C ASN A 121 -5.75 20.22 -11.70
N ASP A 122 -5.98 21.44 -11.24
CA ASP A 122 -7.25 21.84 -10.62
C ASP A 122 -8.47 21.76 -11.57
N ASP A 123 -8.25 21.77 -12.88
CA ASP A 123 -9.28 21.62 -13.93
C ASP A 123 -10.02 20.26 -13.83
N VAL A 124 -9.41 19.24 -13.26
CA VAL A 124 -10.04 17.93 -13.01
C VAL A 124 -11.31 18.03 -12.17
N LYS A 125 -11.41 19.02 -11.28
CA LYS A 125 -12.57 19.22 -10.41
C LYS A 125 -13.87 19.54 -11.15
N GLU A 126 -13.76 20.05 -12.37
CA GLU A 126 -14.90 20.40 -13.20
C GLU A 126 -15.40 19.21 -14.05
N THR A 127 -14.95 17.99 -13.72
CA THR A 127 -15.27 16.78 -14.48
C THR A 127 -16.01 15.74 -13.64
N GLY A 128 -16.82 14.91 -14.30
CA GLY A 128 -17.45 13.74 -13.66
C GLY A 128 -16.45 12.75 -13.09
N PHE A 129 -15.27 12.65 -13.70
CA PHE A 129 -14.17 11.83 -13.19
C PHE A 129 -13.80 12.20 -11.75
N TYR A 130 -13.63 13.48 -11.45
CA TYR A 130 -13.29 13.91 -10.10
C TYR A 130 -14.38 13.54 -9.08
N ASP A 131 -15.65 13.65 -9.43
CA ASP A 131 -16.74 13.33 -8.52
C ASP A 131 -16.70 11.86 -8.07
N GLU A 132 -16.29 10.96 -8.95
CA GLU A 132 -16.16 9.53 -8.68
C GLU A 132 -14.80 9.13 -8.08
N ALA A 133 -13.73 9.79 -8.51
CA ALA A 133 -12.36 9.42 -8.13
C ALA A 133 -11.80 10.19 -6.92
N LYS A 134 -12.44 11.25 -6.43
CA LYS A 134 -11.89 12.17 -5.40
C LYS A 134 -11.42 11.51 -4.12
N ASP A 135 -12.06 10.40 -3.72
CA ASP A 135 -11.69 9.66 -2.52
C ASP A 135 -10.41 8.81 -2.71
N PHE A 136 -9.94 8.66 -3.95
CA PHE A 136 -8.72 7.95 -4.34
C PHE A 136 -7.62 8.89 -4.82
N LEU A 137 -7.92 10.19 -4.92
CA LEU A 137 -6.97 11.21 -5.34
C LEU A 137 -6.34 11.87 -4.12
N GLU A 138 -5.02 11.76 -4.01
CA GLU A 138 -4.26 12.47 -3.00
C GLU A 138 -3.96 13.90 -3.46
N LYS A 139 -4.15 14.89 -2.59
CA LYS A 139 -3.79 16.27 -2.91
C LYS A 139 -2.38 16.59 -2.44
N GLU A 140 -1.46 16.76 -3.38
CA GLU A 140 -0.05 17.09 -3.11
C GLU A 140 0.45 18.17 -4.07
N ASN A 141 1.21 19.14 -3.56
CA ASN A 141 1.80 20.24 -4.34
C ASN A 141 0.82 20.96 -5.29
N GLY A 142 -0.45 21.10 -4.88
CA GLY A 142 -1.50 21.75 -5.68
C GLY A 142 -2.08 20.91 -6.80
N LYS A 143 -1.73 19.63 -6.89
CA LYS A 143 -2.26 18.66 -7.85
C LYS A 143 -3.01 17.54 -7.15
N TYR A 144 -3.78 16.78 -7.91
CA TYR A 144 -4.49 15.59 -7.50
C TYR A 144 -3.79 14.37 -8.09
N LEU A 145 -3.23 13.52 -7.23
CA LEU A 145 -2.42 12.38 -7.63
C LEU A 145 -3.23 11.10 -7.67
N LEU A 146 -3.24 10.42 -8.79
CA LEU A 146 -3.62 9.03 -8.90
C LEU A 146 -2.35 8.18 -8.92
N ARG A 147 -2.10 7.46 -7.82
CA ARG A 147 -0.98 6.52 -7.72
C ARG A 147 -1.41 5.18 -8.28
N LEU A 148 -0.68 4.71 -9.27
CA LEU A 148 -0.87 3.37 -9.84
C LEU A 148 0.06 2.37 -9.13
N THR A 149 -0.10 1.06 -9.44
CA THR A 149 0.82 0.04 -8.91
C THR A 149 2.26 0.40 -9.26
N PRO A 150 3.14 0.60 -8.27
CA PRO A 150 4.52 0.99 -8.53
C PRO A 150 5.28 -0.08 -9.33
N PHE A 151 6.07 0.35 -10.29
CA PHE A 151 7.05 -0.49 -10.97
C PHE A 151 8.48 0.05 -10.86
N LYS A 152 8.67 1.23 -10.31
CA LYS A 152 9.98 1.77 -9.94
C LYS A 152 9.90 2.60 -8.67
N TYR A 153 10.88 2.40 -7.80
CA TYR A 153 11.05 3.14 -6.55
C TYR A 153 12.14 4.21 -6.76
N LEU A 154 11.79 5.48 -6.56
CA LEU A 154 12.71 6.62 -6.70
C LEU A 154 13.52 6.84 -5.43
N GLN A 155 13.06 6.31 -4.34
CA GLN A 155 13.72 6.19 -3.04
C GLN A 155 13.20 4.95 -2.33
N LEU A 156 13.87 4.54 -1.27
CA LEU A 156 13.47 3.40 -0.44
C LEU A 156 12.84 3.89 0.87
N PRO A 157 12.04 3.04 1.54
CA PRO A 157 11.57 3.34 2.89
C PRO A 157 12.73 3.67 3.83
N SER A 158 12.46 4.49 4.85
CA SER A 158 13.47 4.87 5.84
C SER A 158 14.03 3.65 6.57
N LYS A 159 15.31 3.66 6.87
CA LYS A 159 15.94 2.67 7.76
C LYS A 159 15.92 3.09 9.24
N ASP A 160 15.55 4.34 9.51
CA ASP A 160 15.63 4.97 10.83
C ASP A 160 14.39 4.70 11.69
N THR A 161 13.32 4.14 11.07
CA THR A 161 12.08 3.75 11.74
C THR A 161 11.92 2.24 11.73
N GLY A 162 11.23 1.69 12.74
CA GLY A 162 11.09 0.25 12.92
C GLY A 162 12.22 -0.38 13.74
N HIS A 163 12.20 -1.70 13.84
CA HIS A 163 13.11 -2.47 14.69
C HIS A 163 14.06 -3.31 13.85
N SER A 164 15.36 -3.22 14.13
CA SER A 164 16.38 -3.86 13.30
C SER A 164 17.10 -5.03 13.96
N LYS A 165 17.50 -6.02 13.15
CA LYS A 165 18.48 -7.08 13.46
C LYS A 165 19.59 -7.03 12.42
N GLY A 166 20.79 -7.40 12.84
CA GLY A 166 21.98 -7.40 12.00
C GLY A 166 22.68 -6.03 11.91
N PRO A 167 23.82 -5.94 11.23
CA PRO A 167 24.63 -4.74 11.21
C PRO A 167 24.01 -3.65 10.29
N ALA A 168 24.02 -2.39 10.76
CA ALA A 168 23.45 -1.26 10.04
C ALA A 168 24.13 -0.96 8.68
N ASN A 169 25.35 -1.42 8.49
CA ASN A 169 26.13 -1.27 7.25
C ASN A 169 26.18 -2.55 6.40
N ALA A 170 25.26 -3.48 6.61
CA ALA A 170 25.18 -4.69 5.80
C ALA A 170 24.95 -4.34 4.32
N PRO A 171 25.54 -5.14 3.38
CA PRO A 171 25.34 -4.92 1.95
C PRO A 171 23.90 -5.14 1.48
N VAL A 172 23.13 -5.96 2.20
CA VAL A 172 21.70 -6.19 1.91
C VAL A 172 20.87 -5.67 3.07
N THR A 173 19.86 -4.87 2.74
CA THR A 173 18.82 -4.44 3.68
C THR A 173 17.51 -5.10 3.31
N ILE A 174 16.85 -5.71 4.27
CA ILE A 174 15.48 -6.23 4.15
C ILE A 174 14.59 -5.39 5.04
N ILE A 175 13.65 -4.63 4.46
CA ILE A 175 12.61 -3.92 5.20
C ILE A 175 11.31 -4.69 5.00
N GLU A 176 10.72 -5.17 6.08
CA GLU A 176 9.42 -5.85 6.07
C GLU A 176 8.36 -4.93 6.65
N TYR A 177 7.30 -4.67 5.90
CA TYR A 177 6.04 -4.15 6.43
C TYR A 177 5.17 -5.33 6.81
N SER A 178 4.85 -5.43 8.09
CA SER A 178 4.27 -6.59 8.71
C SER A 178 3.15 -6.23 9.68
N SER A 179 2.26 -7.18 9.95
CA SER A 179 1.14 -7.02 10.89
C SER A 179 1.09 -8.24 11.81
N PHE A 180 0.93 -7.99 13.09
CA PHE A 180 0.87 -9.05 14.11
C PHE A 180 -0.36 -9.96 13.96
N SER A 181 -1.47 -9.47 13.40
CA SER A 181 -2.65 -10.29 13.15
C SER A 181 -2.62 -11.06 11.83
N CYS A 182 -1.59 -10.86 10.99
CA CYS A 182 -1.49 -11.48 9.68
C CYS A 182 -0.85 -12.87 9.76
N PRO A 183 -1.58 -13.98 9.43
CA PRO A 183 -1.03 -15.32 9.49
C PRO A 183 0.14 -15.56 8.51
N TYR A 184 0.18 -14.79 7.41
CA TYR A 184 1.24 -14.87 6.43
C TYR A 184 2.52 -14.20 6.94
N CYS A 185 2.41 -13.15 7.77
CA CYS A 185 3.55 -12.53 8.46
C CYS A 185 4.19 -13.51 9.45
N GLY A 186 3.37 -14.18 10.28
CA GLY A 186 3.90 -15.22 11.18
C GLY A 186 4.65 -16.32 10.45
N LYS A 187 4.21 -16.71 9.25
CA LYS A 187 4.91 -17.72 8.43
C LYS A 187 6.25 -17.24 7.90
N MET A 188 6.45 -15.93 7.75
CA MET A 188 7.70 -15.38 7.22
C MET A 188 8.78 -15.22 8.30
N LYS A 189 8.42 -15.26 9.59
CA LYS A 189 9.41 -15.16 10.69
C LYS A 189 10.54 -16.18 10.54
N GLU A 190 10.21 -17.45 10.38
CA GLU A 190 11.21 -18.52 10.29
C GLU A 190 12.12 -18.37 9.04
N PRO A 191 11.62 -18.20 7.81
CA PRO A 191 12.44 -17.90 6.63
C PRO A 191 13.39 -16.71 6.81
N ILE A 192 12.92 -15.62 7.40
CA ILE A 192 13.77 -14.44 7.67
C ILE A 192 14.87 -14.78 8.67
N TYR A 193 14.56 -15.49 9.75
CA TYR A 193 15.55 -15.84 10.77
C TYR A 193 16.60 -16.80 10.22
N GLN A 194 16.21 -17.75 9.36
CA GLN A 194 17.16 -18.63 8.66
C GLN A 194 18.11 -17.82 7.76
N LEU A 195 17.63 -16.79 7.06
CA LEU A 195 18.48 -15.90 6.29
C LEU A 195 19.47 -15.13 7.16
N LEU A 196 19.01 -14.58 8.28
CA LEU A 196 19.87 -13.86 9.22
C LEU A 196 20.93 -14.77 9.84
N GLU A 197 20.62 -16.03 10.10
CA GLU A 197 21.57 -17.03 10.58
C GLU A 197 22.60 -17.42 9.49
N LYS A 198 22.13 -17.60 8.25
CA LYS A 198 23.01 -17.97 7.12
C LYS A 198 23.92 -16.82 6.69
N TYR A 199 23.45 -15.57 6.80
CA TYR A 199 24.16 -14.36 6.34
C TYR A 199 24.36 -13.33 7.46
N PRO A 200 24.98 -13.68 8.61
CA PRO A 200 24.91 -12.91 9.87
C PRO A 200 25.51 -11.51 9.81
N ASN A 201 26.42 -11.23 8.87
CA ASN A 201 27.05 -9.91 8.71
C ASN A 201 26.68 -9.24 7.37
N GLN A 202 25.78 -9.83 6.61
CA GLN A 202 25.48 -9.41 5.25
C GLN A 202 24.06 -8.89 5.08
N ILE A 203 23.21 -9.07 6.11
CA ILE A 203 21.81 -8.63 6.10
C ILE A 203 21.55 -7.72 7.28
N GLN A 204 20.97 -6.54 7.02
CA GLN A 204 20.23 -5.73 7.98
C GLN A 204 18.75 -5.99 7.73
N TYR A 205 18.07 -6.56 8.72
CA TYR A 205 16.61 -6.75 8.69
C TYR A 205 15.94 -5.66 9.52
N ILE A 206 14.91 -5.02 8.97
CA ILE A 206 14.12 -3.97 9.61
C ILE A 206 12.65 -4.36 9.54
N TYR A 207 12.04 -4.57 10.70
CA TYR A 207 10.61 -4.81 10.86
C TYR A 207 9.89 -3.49 11.04
N LYS A 208 8.85 -3.26 10.26
CA LYS A 208 7.97 -2.09 10.35
C LYS A 208 6.53 -2.50 10.55
N GLN A 209 5.86 -1.78 11.43
CA GLN A 209 4.43 -1.96 11.68
C GLN A 209 3.61 -1.53 10.45
N TYR A 210 2.63 -2.36 10.08
CA TYR A 210 1.66 -2.01 9.05
C TYR A 210 0.25 -2.40 9.51
N ASN A 211 -0.44 -1.41 10.05
CA ASN A 211 -1.73 -1.56 10.68
C ASN A 211 -2.81 -1.92 9.64
N ARG A 212 -3.42 -3.09 9.81
CA ARG A 212 -4.51 -3.59 8.97
C ARG A 212 -5.90 -3.41 9.61
N GLY A 213 -5.96 -2.73 10.75
CA GLY A 213 -7.18 -2.59 11.54
C GLY A 213 -7.43 -3.79 12.47
N GLY A 214 -8.63 -3.86 13.02
CA GLY A 214 -8.98 -4.91 13.97
C GLY A 214 -8.19 -4.79 15.28
N ILE A 215 -7.42 -5.82 15.64
CA ILE A 215 -6.60 -5.85 16.87
C ILE A 215 -5.18 -5.29 16.66
N ASP A 216 -4.74 -5.10 15.41
CA ASP A 216 -3.38 -4.65 15.11
C ASP A 216 -2.96 -3.38 15.87
N PRO A 217 -3.77 -2.29 15.96
CA PRO A 217 -3.37 -1.10 16.70
C PRO A 217 -2.97 -1.37 18.13
N VAL A 218 -3.61 -2.34 18.78
CA VAL A 218 -3.33 -2.72 20.18
C VAL A 218 -2.04 -3.51 20.27
N LEU A 219 -1.87 -4.52 19.40
CA LEU A 219 -0.67 -5.35 19.37
C LEU A 219 0.58 -4.56 18.99
N GLU A 220 0.46 -3.69 17.99
CA GLU A 220 1.55 -2.86 17.49
C GLU A 220 2.00 -1.84 18.53
N ASN A 221 1.05 -1.15 19.20
CA ASN A 221 1.37 -0.25 20.29
C ASN A 221 2.03 -0.99 21.46
N ALA A 222 1.54 -2.18 21.82
CA ALA A 222 2.12 -2.99 22.88
C ALA A 222 3.55 -3.45 22.56
N ALA A 223 3.84 -3.78 21.29
CA ALA A 223 5.19 -4.12 20.86
C ALA A 223 6.16 -2.95 20.97
N GLU A 224 5.71 -1.72 20.67
CA GLU A 224 6.50 -0.51 20.89
C GLU A 224 6.71 -0.24 22.41
N CYS A 225 5.72 -0.54 23.26
CA CYS A 225 5.89 -0.47 24.72
C CYS A 225 6.92 -1.49 25.23
N ALA A 226 6.99 -2.67 24.63
CA ALA A 226 8.06 -3.63 24.90
C ALA A 226 9.43 -3.13 24.44
N ALA A 227 9.48 -2.37 23.36
CA ALA A 227 10.70 -1.73 22.87
C ALA A 227 11.28 -0.68 23.84
N GLU A 228 10.45 0.03 24.63
CA GLU A 228 10.93 0.92 25.70
C GLU A 228 11.82 0.20 26.72
N GLN A 229 11.66 -1.12 26.84
CA GLN A 229 12.41 -1.98 27.76
C GLN A 229 13.47 -2.83 27.02
N ASP A 230 13.81 -2.48 25.78
CA ASP A 230 14.74 -3.23 24.91
C ASP A 230 14.27 -4.68 24.63
N LYS A 231 12.96 -4.92 24.67
CA LYS A 231 12.34 -6.25 24.57
C LYS A 231 11.39 -6.40 23.36
N PHE A 232 11.56 -5.55 22.34
CA PHE A 232 10.73 -5.67 21.13
C PHE A 232 10.76 -7.10 20.56
N TRP A 233 11.96 -7.64 20.33
CA TRP A 233 12.09 -8.93 19.65
C TRP A 233 11.54 -10.13 20.43
N PRO A 234 11.82 -10.29 21.73
CA PRO A 234 11.16 -11.35 22.50
C PRO A 234 9.64 -11.24 22.50
N PHE A 235 9.09 -10.01 22.57
CA PHE A 235 7.67 -9.76 22.52
C PHE A 235 7.07 -10.07 21.14
N HIS A 236 7.72 -9.57 20.08
CA HIS A 236 7.40 -9.85 18.69
C HIS A 236 7.35 -11.37 18.41
N ASP A 237 8.40 -12.08 18.84
CA ASP A 237 8.53 -13.52 18.58
C ASP A 237 7.41 -14.30 19.27
N TYR A 238 7.05 -13.91 20.50
CA TYR A 238 5.92 -14.52 21.20
C TYR A 238 4.61 -14.34 20.43
N ILE A 239 4.31 -13.12 19.98
CA ILE A 239 3.06 -12.85 19.23
C ILE A 239 3.04 -13.66 17.94
N MET A 240 4.13 -13.62 17.15
CA MET A 240 4.18 -14.33 15.86
C MET A 240 4.03 -15.84 16.02
N ASP A 241 4.58 -16.44 17.08
CA ASP A 241 4.47 -17.87 17.37
C ASP A 241 3.09 -18.27 17.88
N ASN A 242 2.36 -17.33 18.50
CA ASN A 242 1.08 -17.59 19.16
C ASN A 242 -0.12 -16.96 18.46
N GLN A 243 0.01 -16.49 17.21
CA GLN A 243 -1.10 -15.89 16.45
C GLN A 243 -2.38 -16.74 16.45
N GLY A 244 -2.24 -18.07 16.41
CA GLY A 244 -3.36 -19.01 16.43
C GLY A 244 -4.21 -18.92 17.69
N THR A 245 -3.72 -18.33 18.77
CA THR A 245 -4.44 -18.17 20.06
C THR A 245 -5.13 -16.81 20.20
N LEU A 246 -4.81 -15.82 19.35
CA LEU A 246 -5.39 -14.46 19.38
C LEU A 246 -6.93 -14.43 19.41
N ALA A 247 -7.57 -15.38 18.74
CA ALA A 247 -9.02 -15.47 18.70
C ALA A 247 -9.63 -16.33 19.83
N GLN A 248 -8.78 -16.90 20.69
CA GLN A 248 -9.17 -17.87 21.71
C GLN A 248 -9.07 -17.33 23.14
N VAL A 249 -8.31 -16.24 23.33
CA VAL A 249 -8.12 -15.57 24.63
C VAL A 249 -8.48 -14.10 24.52
N GLU A 250 -8.80 -13.46 25.64
CA GLU A 250 -9.04 -12.03 25.67
C GLU A 250 -7.73 -11.27 25.34
N PRO A 251 -7.80 -10.12 24.65
CA PRO A 251 -6.62 -9.36 24.26
C PRO A 251 -5.67 -9.03 25.42
N ASP A 252 -6.20 -8.62 26.56
CA ASP A 252 -5.40 -8.27 27.74
C ASP A 252 -4.66 -9.49 28.31
N GLU A 253 -5.29 -10.66 28.31
CA GLU A 253 -4.65 -11.91 28.72
C GLU A 253 -3.53 -12.28 27.75
N PHE A 254 -3.76 -12.15 26.43
CA PHE A 254 -2.76 -12.42 25.41
C PHE A 254 -1.54 -11.50 25.56
N LEU A 255 -1.77 -10.19 25.75
CA LEU A 255 -0.70 -9.20 25.96
C LEU A 255 0.08 -9.46 27.26
N THR A 256 -0.61 -9.79 28.35
CA THR A 256 0.04 -10.14 29.62
C THR A 256 0.93 -11.38 29.47
N ASN A 257 0.48 -12.38 28.71
CA ASN A 257 1.28 -13.58 28.46
C ASN A 257 2.52 -13.25 27.60
N ALA A 258 2.38 -12.39 26.59
CA ALA A 258 3.50 -11.92 25.77
C ALA A 258 4.50 -11.10 26.60
N ALA A 259 4.02 -10.20 27.45
CA ALA A 259 4.84 -9.39 28.35
C ALA A 259 5.64 -10.24 29.37
N ASN A 260 5.00 -11.26 29.94
CA ASN A 260 5.67 -12.22 30.83
C ASN A 260 6.74 -13.04 30.06
N ALA A 261 6.44 -13.52 28.86
CA ALA A 261 7.39 -14.27 28.04
C ALA A 261 8.59 -13.42 27.64
N ALA A 262 8.39 -12.13 27.42
CA ALA A 262 9.45 -11.16 27.13
C ALA A 262 10.18 -10.65 28.40
N GLU A 263 9.77 -11.08 29.59
CA GLU A 263 10.34 -10.64 30.88
C GLU A 263 10.26 -9.11 31.06
N LEU A 264 9.10 -8.51 30.80
CA LEU A 264 8.85 -7.09 30.97
C LEU A 264 8.51 -6.72 32.42
N ASP A 265 8.83 -5.48 32.82
CA ASP A 265 8.15 -4.83 33.93
C ASP A 265 6.70 -4.58 33.54
N LEU A 266 5.79 -5.38 34.13
CA LEU A 266 4.36 -5.32 33.77
C LEU A 266 3.73 -3.97 34.14
N THR A 267 4.16 -3.31 35.20
CA THR A 267 3.57 -2.02 35.60
C THR A 267 3.90 -0.93 34.57
N ALA A 268 5.15 -0.88 34.15
CA ALA A 268 5.56 0.06 33.11
C ALA A 268 4.91 -0.26 31.76
N PHE A 269 4.83 -1.55 31.42
CA PHE A 269 4.21 -2.03 30.18
C PHE A 269 2.72 -1.69 30.11
N ASP A 270 1.95 -2.05 31.14
CA ASP A 270 0.51 -1.80 31.20
C ASP A 270 0.21 -0.29 31.12
N THR A 271 0.98 0.55 31.82
CA THR A 271 0.83 2.01 31.75
C THR A 271 1.03 2.53 30.32
N CYS A 272 2.07 2.07 29.63
CA CYS A 272 2.34 2.46 28.24
C CYS A 272 1.26 1.96 27.27
N ALA A 273 0.83 0.71 27.45
CA ALA A 273 -0.18 0.09 26.58
C ALA A 273 -1.56 0.76 26.73
N ASP A 274 -1.99 1.03 27.97
CA ASP A 274 -3.27 1.70 28.27
C ASP A 274 -3.30 3.14 27.70
N GLU A 275 -2.18 3.84 27.73
CA GLU A 275 -2.02 5.18 27.16
C GLU A 275 -2.02 5.19 25.62
N MET A 276 -1.94 4.04 24.96
CA MET A 276 -1.74 3.93 23.51
C MET A 276 -0.60 4.81 23.02
N ARG A 277 0.51 4.86 23.76
CA ARG A 277 1.60 5.84 23.70
C ARG A 277 2.24 5.94 22.32
N TYR A 278 2.30 4.84 21.59
CA TYR A 278 2.94 4.74 20.27
C TYR A 278 1.97 4.71 19.09
N SER A 279 0.68 4.96 19.33
CA SER A 279 -0.35 4.92 18.29
C SER A 279 -0.01 5.79 17.07
N ASP A 280 0.59 6.96 17.28
CA ASP A 280 0.94 7.86 16.17
C ASP A 280 2.19 7.38 15.43
N ALA A 281 3.21 6.86 16.11
CA ALA A 281 4.39 6.28 15.47
C ALA A 281 4.03 5.06 14.59
N VAL A 282 3.10 4.22 15.06
CA VAL A 282 2.57 3.08 14.27
C VAL A 282 1.82 3.58 13.03
N LYS A 283 1.00 4.63 13.16
CA LYS A 283 0.31 5.25 12.02
C LYS A 283 1.29 5.83 10.99
N GLU A 284 2.38 6.46 11.46
CA GLU A 284 3.42 7.00 10.59
C GLU A 284 4.12 5.91 9.78
N GLN A 285 4.47 4.77 10.41
CA GLN A 285 5.06 3.62 9.70
C GLN A 285 4.07 3.04 8.66
N THR A 286 2.79 2.93 9.03
CA THR A 286 1.74 2.47 8.11
C THR A 286 1.57 3.43 6.93
N ALA A 287 1.54 4.74 7.18
CA ALA A 287 1.42 5.76 6.16
C ALA A 287 2.63 5.74 5.22
N GLU A 288 3.86 5.58 5.76
CA GLU A 288 5.05 5.40 4.94
C GLU A 288 4.92 4.18 4.02
N GLY A 289 4.51 3.02 4.55
CA GLY A 289 4.29 1.83 3.72
C GLY A 289 3.30 2.08 2.59
N PHE A 290 2.21 2.77 2.88
CA PHE A 290 1.22 3.14 1.89
C PHE A 290 1.80 4.03 0.77
N GLU A 291 2.61 5.03 1.11
CA GLU A 291 3.29 5.90 0.13
C GLU A 291 4.25 5.14 -0.78
N PHE A 292 4.79 4.00 -0.32
CA PHE A 292 5.62 3.10 -1.10
C PHE A 292 4.82 2.00 -1.84
N GLY A 293 3.48 2.08 -1.83
CA GLY A 293 2.62 1.13 -2.53
C GLY A 293 2.42 -0.20 -1.83
N VAL A 294 2.74 -0.28 -0.53
CA VAL A 294 2.40 -1.44 0.28
C VAL A 294 0.89 -1.53 0.41
N ASN A 295 0.29 -2.59 -0.11
CA ASN A 295 -1.16 -2.80 -0.12
C ASN A 295 -1.59 -4.08 0.63
N GLY A 296 -0.65 -4.74 1.27
CA GLY A 296 -0.87 -5.95 2.06
C GLY A 296 0.38 -6.38 2.81
N THR A 297 0.21 -7.34 3.72
CA THR A 297 1.30 -7.87 4.54
C THR A 297 1.43 -9.39 4.40
N PRO A 298 2.66 -9.91 4.51
CA PRO A 298 3.91 -9.17 4.57
C PRO A 298 4.25 -8.50 3.23
N SER A 299 5.04 -7.43 3.25
CA SER A 299 5.64 -6.84 2.04
C SER A 299 7.10 -6.51 2.34
N PHE A 300 7.98 -6.82 1.40
CA PHE A 300 9.42 -6.71 1.58
C PHE A 300 10.03 -5.73 0.59
N PHE A 301 10.98 -4.93 1.06
CA PHE A 301 11.95 -4.23 0.23
C PHE A 301 13.31 -4.85 0.53
N ILE A 302 13.87 -5.56 -0.45
CA ILE A 302 15.21 -6.15 -0.36
C ILE A 302 16.13 -5.29 -1.24
N ASN A 303 16.88 -4.40 -0.61
CA ASN A 303 17.50 -3.25 -1.29
C ASN A 303 16.45 -2.50 -2.12
N ASP A 304 16.62 -2.40 -3.45
CA ASP A 304 15.69 -1.72 -4.36
C ASP A 304 14.62 -2.64 -4.99
N GLN A 305 14.58 -3.90 -4.59
CA GLN A 305 13.58 -4.86 -5.08
C GLN A 305 12.40 -4.98 -4.12
N TYR A 306 11.19 -4.79 -4.62
CA TYR A 306 9.94 -5.01 -3.87
C TYR A 306 9.39 -6.42 -4.08
N ILE A 307 8.95 -7.06 -3.01
CA ILE A 307 8.27 -8.36 -3.02
C ILE A 307 7.01 -8.24 -2.15
N GLY A 308 5.83 -8.40 -2.77
CA GLY A 308 4.55 -8.36 -2.08
C GLY A 308 4.06 -9.76 -1.69
N GLY A 309 3.65 -9.93 -0.43
CA GLY A 309 3.10 -11.17 0.10
C GLY A 309 4.15 -12.14 0.63
N ALA A 310 3.66 -13.25 1.18
CA ALA A 310 4.51 -14.33 1.68
C ALA A 310 5.11 -15.11 0.50
N VAL A 311 6.42 -15.33 0.54
CA VAL A 311 7.18 -16.06 -0.47
C VAL A 311 7.96 -17.22 0.16
N SER A 312 8.55 -18.09 -0.66
CA SER A 312 9.39 -19.18 -0.17
C SER A 312 10.75 -18.66 0.36
N TYR A 313 11.39 -19.44 1.23
CA TYR A 313 12.78 -19.20 1.63
C TYR A 313 13.71 -19.05 0.42
N ASP A 314 13.58 -19.96 -0.56
CA ASP A 314 14.41 -19.95 -1.76
C ASP A 314 14.28 -18.63 -2.54
N THR A 315 13.05 -18.09 -2.65
CA THR A 315 12.83 -16.81 -3.33
C THR A 315 13.52 -15.65 -2.59
N LEU A 316 13.42 -15.61 -1.26
CA LEU A 316 14.12 -14.60 -0.46
C LEU A 316 15.63 -14.75 -0.58
N GLU A 317 16.12 -15.98 -0.52
CA GLU A 317 17.55 -16.27 -0.61
C GLU A 317 18.13 -15.90 -1.97
N GLU A 318 17.50 -16.32 -3.08
CA GLU A 318 17.90 -15.95 -4.45
C GLU A 318 17.96 -14.42 -4.61
N THR A 319 16.97 -13.70 -4.03
CA THR A 319 16.98 -12.25 -4.06
C THR A 319 18.14 -11.65 -3.27
N VAL A 320 18.40 -12.15 -2.06
CA VAL A 320 19.54 -11.71 -1.24
C VAL A 320 20.86 -11.98 -1.96
N GLU A 321 21.04 -13.19 -2.52
CA GLU A 321 22.26 -13.59 -3.22
C GLU A 321 22.52 -12.73 -4.47
N SER A 322 21.47 -12.24 -5.15
CA SER A 322 21.62 -11.35 -6.31
C SER A 322 22.32 -10.03 -5.97
N PHE A 323 22.27 -9.59 -4.71
CA PHE A 323 22.95 -8.39 -4.21
C PHE A 323 24.30 -8.65 -3.55
N LEU A 324 24.66 -9.90 -3.32
CA LEU A 324 25.93 -10.29 -2.68
C LEU A 324 27.03 -10.72 -3.68
N ASN A 325 26.67 -10.94 -4.94
CA ASN A 325 27.56 -11.43 -6.01
C ASN A 325 28.19 -10.33 -6.86
#